data_06983e3a62a363128556b79c7c7beb6b
#
_entry.id   06983e3a62a363128556b79c7c7beb6b
#
_cell.length_a   1.000
_cell.length_b   1.000
_cell.length_c   1.000
_cell.angle_alpha   90.00
_cell.angle_beta   90.00
_cell.angle_gamma   90.00
#
_symmetry.space_group_name_H-M   'P 1'
#
loop_
_entity.id
_entity.type
_entity.pdbx_description
1 polymer ?
#
loop_
_entity_poly.entity_id
_entity_poly.type
_entity_poly.pdbx_seq_one_letter_code
_entity_poly.pdbx_strand_id
1 'polypeptide(L)'
;MATDFLHDYIFIAVGRVGSSTELISQSVLHVQQHEKRSVLCDLVHSVSGLTLVFVETKRSADSLEDFLCMQGFPATSIHGDRSQPEREQALRSFKSGHTPVLVATDVAARGLDIPNVAHVINYDLPNDIDDYVHRIGRTGRAGKKGLATAMFSDQNVTVAKDLADLMSEAGQEVPSWLLGFASQSRGGTSGKGRR
;
A
#
# COMPACT_ATOMS: atom_id res chain seq x y z
N MET A 1 21.93 -15.15 -10.87
CA MET A 1 20.99 -16.22 -11.32
C MET A 1 19.89 -16.52 -10.33
N ALA A 2 20.18 -16.77 -9.04
CA ALA A 2 19.11 -17.06 -8.05
C ALA A 2 18.21 -15.87 -7.73
N THR A 3 18.72 -14.65 -7.79
CA THR A 3 17.98 -13.41 -7.53
C THR A 3 16.96 -13.11 -8.61
N ASP A 4 17.33 -13.28 -9.88
CA ASP A 4 16.41 -13.04 -11.00
C ASP A 4 15.28 -14.08 -11.03
N PHE A 5 15.58 -15.31 -10.67
CA PHE A 5 14.59 -16.38 -10.58
C PHE A 5 13.60 -16.15 -9.42
N LEU A 6 14.08 -15.63 -8.29
CA LEU A 6 13.22 -15.29 -7.15
C LEU A 6 12.36 -14.05 -7.42
N HIS A 7 12.87 -13.11 -8.20
CA HIS A 7 12.12 -11.93 -8.62
C HIS A 7 10.97 -12.32 -9.55
N ASP A 8 11.26 -13.11 -10.57
CA ASP A 8 10.27 -13.66 -11.48
C ASP A 8 9.30 -14.62 -10.77
N TYR A 9 9.77 -15.37 -9.78
CA TYR A 9 8.94 -16.26 -8.99
C TYR A 9 7.96 -15.50 -8.10
N ILE A 10 8.38 -14.40 -7.48
CA ILE A 10 7.50 -13.53 -6.68
C ILE A 10 6.44 -12.89 -7.59
N PHE A 11 6.83 -12.42 -8.76
CA PHE A 11 5.92 -11.83 -9.73
C PHE A 11 4.91 -12.86 -10.26
N ILE A 12 5.36 -14.06 -10.57
CA ILE A 12 4.51 -15.18 -11.00
C ILE A 12 3.58 -15.64 -9.87
N ALA A 13 4.04 -15.62 -8.63
CA ALA A 13 3.23 -15.98 -7.47
C ALA A 13 2.12 -14.97 -7.19
N VAL A 14 2.28 -13.72 -7.58
CA VAL A 14 1.27 -12.67 -7.46
C VAL A 14 0.09 -12.90 -8.41
N GLY A 15 0.32 -13.49 -9.58
CA GLY A 15 -0.69 -13.71 -10.61
C GLY A 15 -1.15 -15.15 -10.81
N ARG A 16 -0.69 -16.13 -10.01
CA ARG A 16 -1.03 -17.54 -10.19
C ARG A 16 -1.61 -18.18 -8.95
N VAL A 17 -2.48 -19.18 -9.19
CA VAL A 17 -3.15 -20.02 -8.18
C VAL A 17 -2.17 -20.48 -7.10
N GLY A 18 -2.49 -20.19 -5.84
CA GLY A 18 -1.67 -20.55 -4.66
C GLY A 18 -0.72 -19.47 -4.16
N SER A 19 -0.75 -18.24 -4.73
CA SER A 19 0.06 -17.14 -4.22
C SER A 19 -0.53 -16.52 -2.95
N SER A 20 0.32 -15.93 -2.12
CA SER A 20 -0.12 -15.22 -0.91
C SER A 20 -1.08 -14.07 -1.18
N THR A 21 -1.12 -13.56 -2.42
CA THR A 21 -2.02 -12.47 -2.84
C THR A 21 -3.47 -12.91 -3.07
N GLU A 22 -3.74 -14.20 -3.27
CA GLU A 22 -5.11 -14.71 -3.34
C GLU A 22 -5.86 -14.52 -2.01
N LEU A 23 -5.14 -14.45 -0.90
CA LEU A 23 -5.69 -14.20 0.41
C LEU A 23 -5.88 -12.70 0.70
N ILE A 24 -5.42 -11.83 -0.20
CA ILE A 24 -5.53 -10.38 -0.06
C ILE A 24 -6.67 -9.88 -0.93
N SER A 25 -7.72 -9.36 -0.28
CA SER A 25 -8.77 -8.63 -0.96
C SER A 25 -8.28 -7.21 -1.25
N GLN A 26 -8.15 -6.87 -2.53
CA GLN A 26 -7.63 -5.59 -2.99
C GLN A 26 -8.77 -4.69 -3.47
N SER A 27 -8.75 -3.44 -3.05
CA SER A 27 -9.66 -2.40 -3.55
C SER A 27 -8.88 -1.11 -3.84
N VAL A 28 -9.34 -0.38 -4.85
CA VAL A 28 -8.78 0.92 -5.23
C VAL A 28 -9.91 1.94 -5.20
N LEU A 29 -9.68 3.04 -4.50
CA LEU A 29 -10.62 4.14 -4.36
C LEU A 29 -10.09 5.37 -5.09
N HIS A 30 -10.91 6.01 -5.92
CA HIS A 30 -10.58 7.30 -6.52
C HIS A 30 -10.88 8.40 -5.50
N VAL A 31 -9.83 9.00 -4.93
CA VAL A 31 -9.92 9.93 -3.81
C VAL A 31 -9.14 11.20 -4.13
N GLN A 32 -9.79 12.35 -3.98
CA GLN A 32 -9.11 13.63 -4.09
C GLN A 32 -8.19 13.87 -2.87
N GLN A 33 -7.14 14.65 -3.07
CA GLN A 33 -6.13 14.88 -2.01
C GLN A 33 -6.74 15.39 -0.70
N HIS A 34 -7.72 16.28 -0.77
CA HIS A 34 -8.38 16.86 0.40
C HIS A 34 -9.33 15.91 1.12
N GLU A 35 -9.75 14.82 0.47
CA GLU A 35 -10.66 13.81 1.03
C GLU A 35 -9.91 12.65 1.71
N LYS A 36 -8.63 12.47 1.41
CA LYS A 36 -7.85 11.30 1.86
C LYS A 36 -7.89 11.08 3.37
N ARG A 37 -7.84 12.15 4.17
CA ARG A 37 -7.86 12.05 5.62
C ARG A 37 -9.19 11.53 6.16
N SER A 38 -10.30 12.00 5.59
CA SER A 38 -11.63 11.53 5.95
C SER A 38 -11.83 10.06 5.58
N VAL A 39 -11.45 9.70 4.35
CA VAL A 39 -11.50 8.31 3.87
C VAL A 39 -10.63 7.40 4.72
N LEU A 40 -9.44 7.86 5.13
CA LEU A 40 -8.56 7.09 6.02
C LEU A 40 -9.24 6.78 7.36
N CYS A 41 -9.87 7.75 7.99
CA CYS A 41 -10.62 7.54 9.24
C CYS A 41 -11.71 6.49 9.08
N ASP A 42 -12.47 6.55 7.99
CA ASP A 42 -13.53 5.58 7.70
C ASP A 42 -12.95 4.17 7.52
N LEU A 43 -11.83 4.04 6.79
CA LEU A 43 -11.17 2.76 6.58
C LEU A 43 -10.60 2.18 7.88
N VAL A 44 -9.95 2.99 8.70
CA VAL A 44 -9.40 2.55 9.99
C VAL A 44 -10.52 2.13 10.95
N HIS A 45 -11.64 2.85 10.93
CA HIS A 45 -12.80 2.51 11.76
C HIS A 45 -13.49 1.22 11.32
N SER A 46 -13.50 0.93 10.02
CA SER A 46 -14.24 -0.20 9.44
C SER A 46 -13.57 -1.56 9.63
N VAL A 47 -12.27 -1.60 9.93
CA VAL A 47 -11.50 -2.84 10.02
C VAL A 47 -10.87 -2.97 11.39
N SER A 48 -11.23 -4.04 12.12
CA SER A 48 -10.61 -4.38 13.39
C SER A 48 -9.25 -5.03 13.19
N GLY A 49 -8.29 -4.71 14.06
CA GLY A 49 -6.94 -5.28 14.05
C GLY A 49 -5.88 -4.25 13.68
N LEU A 50 -4.68 -4.75 13.37
CA LEU A 50 -3.54 -3.89 13.04
C LEU A 50 -3.67 -3.37 11.61
N THR A 51 -3.48 -2.06 11.46
CA THR A 51 -3.51 -1.36 10.17
C THR A 51 -2.17 -0.72 9.87
N LEU A 52 -1.61 -1.00 8.70
CA LEU A 52 -0.39 -0.38 8.20
C LEU A 52 -0.73 0.61 7.09
N VAL A 53 -0.35 1.87 7.29
CA VAL A 53 -0.61 2.97 6.35
C VAL A 53 0.70 3.42 5.71
N PHE A 54 0.78 3.34 4.39
CA PHE A 54 1.94 3.81 3.63
C PHE A 54 1.75 5.22 3.11
N VAL A 55 2.74 6.05 3.36
CA VAL A 55 2.85 7.43 2.86
C VAL A 55 4.17 7.64 2.12
N GLU A 56 4.20 8.64 1.26
CA GLU A 56 5.37 8.92 0.43
C GLU A 56 6.52 9.60 1.22
N THR A 57 6.20 10.55 2.10
CA THR A 57 7.19 11.38 2.77
C THR A 57 7.19 11.25 4.28
N LYS A 58 8.35 11.50 4.91
CA LYS A 58 8.53 11.57 6.37
C LYS A 58 7.58 12.58 7.01
N ARG A 59 7.47 13.78 6.40
CA ARG A 59 6.58 14.85 6.87
C ARG A 59 5.12 14.42 6.84
N SER A 60 4.71 13.69 5.79
CA SER A 60 3.37 13.13 5.70
C SER A 60 3.13 12.09 6.80
N ALA A 61 4.15 11.29 7.14
CA ALA A 61 4.04 10.30 8.21
C ALA A 61 3.76 10.96 9.57
N ASP A 62 4.53 11.97 9.95
CA ASP A 62 4.33 12.71 11.19
C ASP A 62 2.97 13.42 11.23
N SER A 63 2.63 14.13 10.17
CA SER A 63 1.35 14.85 10.07
C SER A 63 0.14 13.92 10.14
N LEU A 64 0.26 12.72 9.60
CA LEU A 64 -0.83 11.75 9.61
C LEU A 64 -0.95 11.05 10.97
N GLU A 65 0.16 10.76 11.65
CA GLU A 65 0.18 10.29 13.04
C GLU A 65 -0.57 11.26 13.95
N ASP A 66 -0.17 12.55 13.93
CA ASP A 66 -0.81 13.59 14.72
C ASP A 66 -2.31 13.70 14.45
N PHE A 67 -2.67 13.71 13.18
CA PHE A 67 -4.07 13.77 12.76
C PHE A 67 -4.87 12.58 13.29
N LEU A 68 -4.39 11.35 13.12
CA LEU A 68 -5.09 10.15 13.59
C LEU A 68 -5.25 10.15 15.10
N CYS A 69 -4.22 10.53 15.84
CA CYS A 69 -4.28 10.64 17.30
C CYS A 69 -5.33 11.68 17.74
N MET A 70 -5.39 12.84 17.08
CA MET A 70 -6.42 13.85 17.36
C MET A 70 -7.85 13.36 17.05
N GLN A 71 -8.01 12.47 16.08
CA GLN A 71 -9.30 11.85 15.76
C GLN A 71 -9.65 10.67 16.69
N GLY A 72 -8.81 10.35 17.65
CA GLY A 72 -9.05 9.26 18.61
C GLY A 72 -8.58 7.89 18.15
N PHE A 73 -7.79 7.82 17.08
CA PHE A 73 -7.15 6.59 16.62
C PHE A 73 -5.69 6.55 17.12
N PRO A 74 -5.35 5.69 18.11
CA PRO A 74 -3.97 5.57 18.56
C PRO A 74 -3.08 5.11 17.40
N ALA A 75 -2.12 5.96 17.03
CA ALA A 75 -1.23 5.75 15.90
C ALA A 75 0.21 6.07 16.27
N THR A 76 1.13 5.48 15.54
CA THR A 76 2.56 5.82 15.61
C THR A 76 3.15 5.80 14.20
N SER A 77 4.28 6.46 14.01
CA SER A 77 4.93 6.53 12.69
C SER A 77 6.37 6.03 12.73
N ILE A 78 6.83 5.50 11.60
CA ILE A 78 8.20 5.09 11.36
C ILE A 78 8.69 5.69 10.04
N HIS A 79 9.79 6.45 10.11
CA HIS A 79 10.47 7.02 8.95
C HIS A 79 11.96 7.25 9.24
N GLY A 80 12.71 7.67 8.22
CA GLY A 80 14.16 7.76 8.28
C GLY A 80 14.74 8.76 9.28
N ASP A 81 13.96 9.76 9.73
CA ASP A 81 14.41 10.75 10.73
C ASP A 81 14.17 10.30 12.18
N ARG A 82 13.46 9.18 12.37
CA ARG A 82 13.32 8.56 13.69
C ARG A 82 14.59 7.81 14.06
N SER A 83 15.03 7.95 15.29
CA SER A 83 16.15 7.19 15.84
C SER A 83 15.82 5.70 15.93
N GLN A 84 16.84 4.84 16.01
CA GLN A 84 16.62 3.41 16.15
C GLN A 84 15.78 3.04 17.39
N PRO A 85 16.01 3.62 18.60
CA PRO A 85 15.15 3.38 19.76
C PRO A 85 13.70 3.78 19.54
N GLU A 86 13.44 4.93 18.89
CA GLU A 86 12.09 5.38 18.56
C GLU A 86 11.38 4.42 17.61
N ARG A 87 12.10 3.94 16.59
CA ARG A 87 11.56 2.96 15.62
C ARG A 87 11.21 1.64 16.29
N GLU A 88 12.07 1.16 17.18
CA GLU A 88 11.81 -0.07 17.94
C GLU A 88 10.64 0.08 18.91
N GLN A 89 10.52 1.24 19.57
CA GLN A 89 9.40 1.52 20.44
C GLN A 89 8.09 1.59 19.68
N ALA A 90 8.06 2.30 18.54
CA ALA A 90 6.89 2.37 17.66
C ALA A 90 6.46 0.97 17.22
N LEU A 91 7.39 0.14 16.80
CA LEU A 91 7.10 -1.22 16.36
C LEU A 91 6.59 -2.11 17.51
N ARG A 92 7.15 -2.00 18.72
CA ARG A 92 6.63 -2.71 19.90
C ARG A 92 5.21 -2.29 20.24
N SER A 93 4.93 -0.99 20.26
CA SER A 93 3.60 -0.43 20.53
C SER A 93 2.57 -0.90 19.50
N PHE A 94 2.97 -0.95 18.23
CA PHE A 94 2.14 -1.47 17.15
C PHE A 94 1.89 -2.98 17.28
N LYS A 95 2.92 -3.79 17.47
CA LYS A 95 2.79 -5.25 17.62
C LYS A 95 1.90 -5.65 18.80
N SER A 96 1.97 -4.91 19.90
CA SER A 96 1.14 -5.14 21.08
C SER A 96 -0.31 -4.70 20.92
N GLY A 97 -0.63 -3.96 19.85
CA GLY A 97 -1.96 -3.37 19.63
C GLY A 97 -2.23 -2.11 20.47
N HIS A 98 -1.23 -1.59 21.18
CA HIS A 98 -1.37 -0.33 21.92
C HIS A 98 -1.58 0.86 20.98
N THR A 99 -0.83 0.89 19.88
CA THR A 99 -1.06 1.78 18.75
C THR A 99 -1.38 0.94 17.50
N PRO A 100 -2.66 0.60 17.27
CA PRO A 100 -3.03 -0.35 16.22
C PRO A 100 -2.87 0.18 14.80
N VAL A 101 -2.53 1.46 14.66
CA VAL A 101 -2.23 2.08 13.35
C VAL A 101 -0.74 2.45 13.30
N LEU A 102 -0.04 1.90 12.31
CA LEU A 102 1.35 2.27 12.01
C LEU A 102 1.39 3.02 10.68
N VAL A 103 1.91 4.25 10.69
CA VAL A 103 2.18 5.04 9.49
C VAL A 103 3.65 4.91 9.12
N ALA A 104 3.95 4.50 7.89
CA ALA A 104 5.32 4.23 7.49
C ALA A 104 5.63 4.74 6.06
N THR A 105 6.88 5.14 5.85
CA THR A 105 7.45 5.28 4.50
C THR A 105 7.99 3.94 4.02
N ASP A 106 8.10 3.73 2.71
CA ASP A 106 8.63 2.48 2.14
C ASP A 106 10.01 2.12 2.68
N VAL A 107 10.91 3.10 2.67
CA VAL A 107 12.29 2.90 3.10
C VAL A 107 12.35 2.45 4.55
N ALA A 108 11.54 3.04 5.41
CA ALA A 108 11.51 2.69 6.83
C ALA A 108 10.87 1.33 7.09
N ALA A 109 9.89 0.93 6.29
CA ALA A 109 9.23 -0.37 6.41
C ALA A 109 10.07 -1.54 5.91
N ARG A 110 11.03 -1.28 5.01
CA ARG A 110 11.95 -2.30 4.52
C ARG A 110 12.85 -2.82 5.65
N GLY A 111 12.98 -4.14 5.73
CA GLY A 111 13.80 -4.79 6.74
C GLY A 111 13.21 -4.82 8.16
N LEU A 112 12.02 -4.23 8.36
CA LEU A 112 11.30 -4.35 9.62
C LEU A 112 10.51 -5.65 9.69
N ASP A 113 10.57 -6.29 10.84
CA ASP A 113 9.71 -7.42 11.16
C ASP A 113 8.30 -6.92 11.56
N ILE A 114 7.54 -6.52 10.52
CA ILE A 114 6.14 -6.11 10.68
C ILE A 114 5.28 -7.38 10.72
N PRO A 115 4.43 -7.54 11.76
CA PRO A 115 3.55 -8.70 11.87
C PRO A 115 2.54 -8.74 10.71
N ASN A 116 1.84 -9.86 10.56
CA ASN A 116 0.70 -9.91 9.66
C ASN A 116 -0.37 -8.92 10.11
N VAL A 117 -0.66 -7.93 9.27
CA VAL A 117 -1.66 -6.90 9.57
C VAL A 117 -3.01 -7.27 8.96
N ALA A 118 -4.09 -6.77 9.54
CA ALA A 118 -5.44 -6.98 9.02
C ALA A 118 -5.70 -6.14 7.76
N HIS A 119 -5.12 -4.93 7.71
CA HIS A 119 -5.35 -4.00 6.62
C HIS A 119 -4.05 -3.24 6.26
N VAL A 120 -3.73 -3.23 4.97
CA VAL A 120 -2.72 -2.33 4.39
C VAL A 120 -3.43 -1.23 3.63
N ILE A 121 -3.12 0.01 3.95
CA ILE A 121 -3.67 1.19 3.26
C ILE A 121 -2.54 1.91 2.55
N ASN A 122 -2.60 1.99 1.23
CA ASN A 122 -1.75 2.86 0.44
C ASN A 122 -2.39 4.25 0.40
N TYR A 123 -2.11 5.06 1.42
CA TYR A 123 -2.55 6.47 1.49
C TYR A 123 -1.96 7.27 0.33
N ASP A 124 -0.68 7.04 0.05
CA ASP A 124 0.00 7.45 -1.16
C ASP A 124 0.42 6.19 -1.94
N LEU A 125 -0.05 6.05 -3.18
CA LEU A 125 0.36 4.96 -4.06
C LEU A 125 1.83 5.12 -4.45
N PRO A 126 2.59 4.02 -4.52
CA PRO A 126 3.93 4.06 -5.10
C PRO A 126 3.84 4.25 -6.62
N ASN A 127 4.93 4.73 -7.22
CA ASN A 127 5.04 4.86 -8.67
C ASN A 127 5.42 3.55 -9.36
N ASP A 128 5.86 2.57 -8.59
CA ASP A 128 6.32 1.26 -9.05
C ASP A 128 5.37 0.17 -8.53
N ILE A 129 4.96 -0.73 -9.45
CA ILE A 129 4.03 -1.81 -9.10
C ILE A 129 4.67 -2.85 -8.17
N ASP A 130 5.98 -3.07 -8.26
CA ASP A 130 6.68 -4.00 -7.37
C ASP A 130 6.66 -3.50 -5.92
N ASP A 131 6.81 -2.20 -5.72
CA ASP A 131 6.65 -1.58 -4.40
C ASP A 131 5.23 -1.75 -3.86
N TYR A 132 4.22 -1.62 -4.72
CA TYR A 132 2.84 -1.91 -4.34
C TYR A 132 2.66 -3.35 -3.87
N VAL A 133 3.19 -4.32 -4.60
CA VAL A 133 3.14 -5.75 -4.25
C VAL A 133 3.82 -6.00 -2.90
N HIS A 134 5.01 -5.43 -2.68
CA HIS A 134 5.73 -5.55 -1.41
C HIS A 134 4.94 -4.97 -0.23
N ARG A 135 4.24 -3.84 -0.45
CA ARG A 135 3.39 -3.22 0.57
C ARG A 135 2.21 -4.10 0.94
N ILE A 136 1.42 -4.55 -0.04
CA ILE A 136 0.25 -5.38 0.25
C ILE A 136 0.63 -6.74 0.82
N GLY A 137 1.82 -7.25 0.52
CA GLY A 137 2.35 -8.48 1.11
C GLY A 137 2.62 -8.41 2.62
N ARG A 138 2.29 -7.31 3.30
CA ARG A 138 2.29 -7.21 4.77
C ARG A 138 1.01 -7.76 5.39
N THR A 139 0.02 -8.04 4.58
CA THR A 139 -1.20 -8.74 4.98
C THR A 139 -1.36 -10.06 4.23
N GLY A 140 -2.36 -10.86 4.54
CA GLY A 140 -2.63 -12.13 3.87
C GLY A 140 -1.58 -13.22 4.12
N ARG A 141 -0.85 -13.16 5.22
CA ARG A 141 0.23 -14.08 5.55
C ARG A 141 -0.25 -15.28 6.36
N ALA A 142 0.50 -16.37 6.26
CA ALA A 142 0.27 -17.61 7.03
C ALA A 142 -1.17 -18.15 6.91
N GLY A 143 -1.74 -18.11 5.71
CA GLY A 143 -3.09 -18.61 5.44
C GLY A 143 -4.23 -17.73 5.94
N LYS A 144 -3.93 -16.54 6.48
CA LYS A 144 -4.93 -15.59 6.94
C LYS A 144 -5.34 -14.65 5.81
N LYS A 145 -6.64 -14.35 5.73
CA LYS A 145 -7.15 -13.33 4.82
C LYS A 145 -6.72 -11.93 5.26
N GLY A 146 -6.48 -11.06 4.31
CA GLY A 146 -6.10 -9.68 4.55
C GLY A 146 -6.79 -8.71 3.58
N LEU A 147 -6.73 -7.43 3.92
CA LEU A 147 -7.28 -6.35 3.12
C LEU A 147 -6.18 -5.40 2.67
N ALA A 148 -6.26 -4.93 1.44
CA ALA A 148 -5.42 -3.88 0.91
C ALA A 148 -6.30 -2.85 0.19
N THR A 149 -6.19 -1.59 0.62
CA THR A 149 -6.92 -0.47 0.01
C THR A 149 -5.92 0.56 -0.50
N ALA A 150 -6.06 0.97 -1.74
CA ALA A 150 -5.24 2.01 -2.35
C ALA A 150 -6.08 3.25 -2.65
N MET A 151 -5.57 4.42 -2.28
CA MET A 151 -6.15 5.71 -2.64
C MET A 151 -5.48 6.23 -3.92
N PHE A 152 -6.22 6.17 -5.01
CA PHE A 152 -5.77 6.64 -6.31
C PHE A 152 -6.22 8.07 -6.55
N SER A 153 -5.32 8.90 -7.03
CA SER A 153 -5.62 10.24 -7.53
C SER A 153 -5.11 10.41 -8.95
N ASP A 154 -5.46 11.52 -9.59
CA ASP A 154 -5.02 11.80 -10.96
C ASP A 154 -3.49 11.91 -11.11
N GLN A 155 -2.76 12.06 -10.00
CA GLN A 155 -1.29 12.02 -9.98
C GLN A 155 -0.71 10.61 -10.17
N ASN A 156 -1.53 9.58 -10.02
CA ASN A 156 -1.10 8.18 -10.08
C ASN A 156 -1.31 7.51 -11.45
N VAL A 157 -1.52 8.30 -12.51
CA VAL A 157 -1.82 7.79 -13.86
C VAL A 157 -0.73 6.85 -14.38
N THR A 158 0.53 7.09 -14.03
CA THR A 158 1.66 6.26 -14.49
C THR A 158 1.58 4.82 -14.02
N VAL A 159 1.03 4.55 -12.85
CA VAL A 159 0.89 3.20 -12.29
C VAL A 159 -0.49 2.57 -12.59
N ALA A 160 -1.41 3.32 -13.18
CA ALA A 160 -2.80 2.88 -13.39
C ALA A 160 -2.90 1.58 -14.18
N LYS A 161 -2.13 1.46 -15.27
CA LYS A 161 -2.15 0.28 -16.13
C LYS A 161 -1.64 -0.95 -15.38
N ASP A 162 -0.47 -0.85 -14.77
CA ASP A 162 0.16 -1.97 -14.07
C ASP A 162 -0.68 -2.42 -12.88
N LEU A 163 -1.32 -1.47 -12.19
CA LEU A 163 -2.24 -1.75 -11.10
C LEU A 163 -3.51 -2.48 -11.58
N ALA A 164 -4.10 -2.04 -12.70
CA ALA A 164 -5.27 -2.68 -13.28
C ALA A 164 -4.94 -4.11 -13.77
N ASP A 165 -3.81 -4.28 -14.43
CA ASP A 165 -3.34 -5.57 -14.91
C ASP A 165 -3.09 -6.52 -13.72
N LEU A 166 -2.41 -6.07 -12.68
CA LEU A 166 -2.15 -6.86 -11.47
C LEU A 166 -3.44 -7.30 -10.77
N MET A 167 -4.39 -6.38 -10.59
CA MET A 167 -5.67 -6.69 -9.96
C MET A 167 -6.47 -7.71 -10.78
N SER A 168 -6.48 -7.56 -12.11
CA SER A 168 -7.15 -8.49 -13.02
C SER A 168 -6.52 -9.89 -12.95
N GLU A 169 -5.20 -9.99 -12.97
CA GLU A 169 -4.47 -11.26 -12.84
C GLU A 169 -4.71 -11.95 -11.50
N ALA A 170 -4.87 -11.17 -10.44
CA ALA A 170 -5.20 -11.67 -9.10
C ALA A 170 -6.70 -11.99 -8.91
N GLY A 171 -7.53 -11.87 -9.95
CA GLY A 171 -8.97 -12.13 -9.87
C GLY A 171 -9.73 -11.10 -9.06
N GLN A 172 -9.16 -9.91 -8.86
CA GLN A 172 -9.82 -8.82 -8.15
C GLN A 172 -10.73 -8.01 -9.08
N GLU A 173 -11.73 -7.38 -8.51
CA GLU A 173 -12.58 -6.44 -9.25
C GLU A 173 -11.80 -5.17 -9.60
N VAL A 174 -11.70 -4.87 -10.90
CA VAL A 174 -11.04 -3.67 -11.40
C VAL A 174 -12.08 -2.61 -11.70
N PRO A 175 -12.08 -1.46 -11.00
CA PRO A 175 -13.03 -0.38 -11.26
C PRO A 175 -12.94 0.14 -12.70
N SER A 176 -14.07 0.44 -13.31
CA SER A 176 -14.13 0.94 -14.70
C SER A 176 -13.35 2.25 -14.90
N TRP A 177 -13.37 3.14 -13.92
CA TRP A 177 -12.61 4.39 -13.97
C TRP A 177 -11.09 4.14 -13.99
N LEU A 178 -10.58 3.09 -13.30
CA LEU A 178 -9.16 2.72 -13.33
C LEU A 178 -8.76 2.22 -14.72
N LEU A 179 -9.61 1.44 -15.38
CA LEU A 179 -9.42 1.03 -16.77
C LEU A 179 -9.36 2.23 -17.74
N GLY A 180 -10.15 3.27 -17.47
CA GLY A 180 -10.10 4.53 -18.19
C GLY A 180 -8.74 5.21 -18.10
N PHE A 181 -8.16 5.33 -16.91
CA PHE A 181 -6.80 5.85 -16.73
C PHE A 181 -5.73 4.94 -17.34
N ALA A 182 -5.86 3.63 -17.20
CA ALA A 182 -4.96 2.66 -17.79
C ALA A 182 -4.88 2.74 -19.32
N SER A 183 -5.97 3.09 -19.99
CA SER A 183 -6.01 3.28 -21.44
C SER A 183 -5.33 4.58 -21.89
N GLN A 184 -5.40 5.64 -21.09
CA GLN A 184 -4.76 6.92 -21.40
C GLN A 184 -3.23 6.83 -21.37
N SER A 185 -2.65 6.00 -20.51
CA SER A 185 -1.21 5.80 -20.43
C SER A 185 -0.61 5.17 -21.69
N ARG A 186 -1.43 4.52 -22.53
CA ARG A 186 -1.00 3.95 -23.84
C ARG A 186 -0.86 5.01 -24.96
N GLY A 187 -1.49 6.17 -24.84
CA GLY A 187 -1.50 7.22 -25.86
C GLY A 187 -0.26 8.11 -25.90
N GLY A 188 0.62 8.04 -24.90
CA GLY A 188 1.77 8.93 -24.77
C GLY A 188 3.07 8.53 -25.46
N THR A 189 3.16 7.35 -26.04
CA THR A 189 4.42 6.80 -26.65
C THR A 189 4.42 6.77 -28.19
N SER A 190 3.38 7.30 -28.86
CA SER A 190 3.33 7.31 -30.32
C SER A 190 3.50 8.71 -30.88
N GLY A 191 4.71 9.27 -30.84
CA GLY A 191 4.96 10.59 -31.41
C GLY A 191 6.41 11.06 -31.39
N LYS A 192 7.39 10.26 -31.79
CA LYS A 192 8.67 10.74 -32.32
C LYS A 192 9.25 9.77 -33.32
N GLY A 193 8.61 9.76 -34.47
CA GLY A 193 9.17 9.17 -35.66
C GLY A 193 9.54 10.25 -36.68
N ARG A 194 10.79 10.26 -37.06
CA ARG A 194 11.35 10.75 -38.33
C ARG A 194 11.16 12.22 -38.71
N ARG A 195 12.23 12.97 -38.56
CA ARG A 195 12.81 13.72 -39.69
C ARG A 195 14.33 13.66 -39.60
#